data_010fbee24e9978d27cd1777de6e16d4b
#
_entry.id   010fbee24e9978d27cd1777de6e16d4b
#
_cell.length_a   1.000
_cell.length_b   1.000
_cell.length_c   1.000
_cell.angle_alpha   90.00
_cell.angle_beta   90.00
_cell.angle_gamma   90.00
#
_symmetry.space_group_name_H-M   'P 1'
#
loop_
_entity.id
_entity.type
_entity.pdbx_description
1 polymer ?
#
loop_
_entity_poly.entity_id
_entity_poly.type
_entity_poly.pdbx_seq_one_letter_code
_entity_poly.pdbx_strand_id
1 'polypeptide(L)'
;GRCAAKILSDCENLVRVFICAPMEQRRARVAASYGISPAEAEKLIKKNDKARAAYYKKYADVEWGKVENYDLSVNTKIGTSKAADIIADYVREVVKID
;
A
#
# COMPACT_ATOMS: atom_id res chain seq x y z
N GLY A 1 3.49 5.66 7.44
CA GLY A 1 2.35 6.50 7.79
C GLY A 1 1.83 7.26 6.59
N ARG A 2 0.65 7.84 6.73
CA ARG A 2 0.03 8.61 5.66
C ARG A 2 0.89 9.80 5.28
N CYS A 3 1.07 10.02 3.98
CA CYS A 3 1.86 11.12 3.42
C CYS A 3 3.36 11.10 3.77
N ALA A 4 3.86 10.02 4.37
CA ALA A 4 5.27 9.91 4.71
C ALA A 4 6.18 10.07 3.49
N ALA A 5 5.79 9.48 2.35
CA ALA A 5 6.55 9.58 1.11
C ALA A 5 6.71 11.04 0.65
N LYS A 6 5.67 11.86 0.80
CA LYS A 6 5.73 13.28 0.45
C LYS A 6 6.64 14.04 1.42
N ILE A 7 6.50 13.78 2.72
CA ILE A 7 7.30 14.44 3.77
C ILE A 7 8.79 14.09 3.63
N LEU A 8 9.08 12.83 3.29
CA LEU A 8 10.44 12.30 3.20
C LEU A 8 11.00 12.35 1.78
N SER A 9 10.39 13.07 0.85
CA SER A 9 10.76 13.07 -0.56
C SER A 9 12.18 13.52 -0.84
N ASP A 10 12.81 14.26 0.09
CA ASP A 10 14.18 14.72 -0.06
C ASP A 10 15.23 13.74 0.51
N CYS A 11 14.81 12.62 1.08
CA CYS A 11 15.74 11.61 1.61
C CYS A 11 16.33 10.79 0.45
N GLU A 12 17.67 10.68 0.41
CA GLU A 12 18.39 10.00 -0.68
C GLU A 12 18.02 8.53 -0.84
N ASN A 13 17.86 7.81 0.25
CA ASN A 13 17.63 6.36 0.24
C ASN A 13 16.16 6.01 0.46
N LEU A 14 15.28 6.92 0.11
CA LEU A 14 13.84 6.68 0.23
C LEU A 14 13.37 5.66 -0.79
N VAL A 15 12.69 4.64 -0.33
CA VAL A 15 12.02 3.65 -1.18
C VAL A 15 10.51 3.74 -0.92
N ARG A 16 9.77 4.01 -1.98
CA ARG A 16 8.31 4.11 -1.92
C ARG A 16 7.69 2.81 -2.38
N VAL A 17 6.98 2.13 -1.50
CA VAL A 17 6.36 0.84 -1.80
C VAL A 17 4.85 0.96 -1.68
N PHE A 18 4.14 0.48 -2.69
CA PHE A 18 2.69 0.33 -2.64
C PHE A 18 2.33 -1.15 -2.52
N ILE A 19 1.57 -1.49 -1.50
CA ILE A 19 1.14 -2.86 -1.25
C ILE A 19 -0.34 -2.96 -1.59
N CYS A 20 -0.69 -3.90 -2.46
CA CYS A 20 -2.07 -4.16 -2.84
C CYS A 20 -2.40 -5.64 -2.66
N ALA A 21 -3.68 -5.96 -2.69
CA ALA A 21 -4.17 -7.33 -2.60
C ALA A 21 -5.44 -7.47 -3.43
N PRO A 22 -5.74 -8.67 -3.94
CA PRO A 22 -7.01 -8.90 -4.63
C PRO A 22 -8.20 -8.59 -3.70
N MET A 23 -9.25 -8.03 -4.26
CA MET A 23 -10.46 -7.68 -3.48
C MET A 23 -11.00 -8.86 -2.71
N GLU A 24 -10.95 -10.06 -3.28
CA GLU A 24 -11.39 -11.28 -2.61
C GLU A 24 -10.68 -11.52 -1.28
N GLN A 25 -9.35 -11.38 -1.27
CA GLN A 25 -8.55 -11.53 -0.04
C GLN A 25 -8.82 -10.40 0.95
N ARG A 26 -8.95 -9.18 0.45
CA ARG A 26 -9.24 -8.02 1.28
C ARG A 26 -10.61 -8.17 1.96
N ARG A 27 -11.63 -8.61 1.21
CA ARG A 27 -12.97 -8.86 1.76
C ARG A 27 -12.93 -9.91 2.86
N ALA A 28 -12.26 -11.02 2.61
CA ALA A 28 -12.17 -12.11 3.59
C ALA A 28 -11.52 -11.63 4.88
N ARG A 29 -10.43 -10.87 4.78
CA ARG A 29 -9.71 -10.35 5.94
C ARG A 29 -10.56 -9.38 6.74
N VAL A 30 -11.18 -8.42 6.07
CA VAL A 30 -12.02 -7.40 6.74
C VAL A 30 -13.26 -8.03 7.35
N ALA A 31 -13.92 -8.94 6.61
CA ALA A 31 -15.09 -9.64 7.13
C ALA A 31 -14.77 -10.41 8.42
N ALA A 32 -13.64 -11.11 8.43
CA ALA A 32 -13.19 -11.86 9.61
C ALA A 32 -12.83 -10.93 10.78
N SER A 33 -12.11 -9.84 10.51
CA SER A 33 -11.67 -8.89 11.55
C SER A 33 -12.83 -8.17 12.23
N TYR A 34 -13.84 -7.79 11.46
CA TYR A 34 -14.95 -6.99 11.99
C TYR A 34 -16.22 -7.79 12.26
N GLY A 35 -16.22 -9.09 11.93
CA GLY A 35 -17.40 -9.92 12.13
C GLY A 35 -18.58 -9.49 11.26
N ILE A 36 -18.32 -9.07 10.02
CA ILE A 36 -19.34 -8.61 9.08
C ILE A 36 -19.39 -9.51 7.84
N SER A 37 -20.42 -9.34 7.02
CA SER A 37 -20.56 -10.11 5.77
C SER A 37 -19.52 -9.66 4.74
N PRO A 38 -19.19 -10.52 3.75
CA PRO A 38 -18.32 -10.12 2.65
C PRO A 38 -18.82 -8.90 1.88
N ALA A 39 -20.14 -8.79 1.68
CA ALA A 39 -20.73 -7.63 0.99
C ALA A 39 -20.51 -6.33 1.78
N GLU A 40 -20.71 -6.39 3.10
CA GLU A 40 -20.47 -5.25 3.98
C GLU A 40 -18.97 -4.89 4.01
N ALA A 41 -18.12 -5.91 4.02
CA ALA A 41 -16.67 -5.73 3.98
C ALA A 41 -16.24 -5.01 2.71
N GLU A 42 -16.78 -5.39 1.55
CA GLU A 42 -16.46 -4.73 0.28
C GLU A 42 -16.86 -3.26 0.28
N LYS A 43 -18.05 -2.93 0.80
CA LYS A 43 -18.50 -1.54 0.93
C LYS A 43 -17.56 -0.74 1.82
N LEU A 44 -17.15 -1.31 2.94
CA LEU A 44 -16.23 -0.66 3.88
C LEU A 44 -14.86 -0.42 3.23
N ILE A 45 -14.33 -1.40 2.50
CA ILE A 45 -13.06 -1.28 1.78
C ILE A 45 -13.12 -0.15 0.76
N LYS A 46 -14.16 -0.13 -0.07
CA LYS A 46 -14.32 0.91 -1.09
C LYS A 46 -14.44 2.30 -0.48
N LYS A 47 -15.17 2.42 0.62
CA LYS A 47 -15.30 3.67 1.36
C LYS A 47 -13.96 4.14 1.89
N ASN A 48 -13.20 3.24 2.51
CA ASN A 48 -11.90 3.57 3.09
C ASN A 48 -10.86 3.91 2.01
N ASP A 49 -10.86 3.19 0.88
CA ASP A 49 -9.95 3.48 -0.23
C ASP A 49 -10.25 4.86 -0.83
N LYS A 50 -11.52 5.21 -0.96
CA LYS A 50 -11.93 6.52 -1.45
C LYS A 50 -11.48 7.63 -0.48
N ALA A 51 -11.62 7.39 0.82
CA ALA A 51 -11.19 8.33 1.85
C ALA A 51 -9.67 8.52 1.83
N ARG A 52 -8.90 7.43 1.65
CA ARG A 52 -7.44 7.51 1.52
C ARG A 52 -7.02 8.31 0.29
N ALA A 53 -7.64 8.04 -0.85
CA ALA A 53 -7.34 8.75 -2.09
C ALA A 53 -7.59 10.26 -1.93
N ALA A 54 -8.70 10.63 -1.31
CA ALA A 54 -9.04 12.02 -1.03
C ALA A 54 -8.04 12.66 -0.05
N TYR A 55 -7.64 11.93 0.97
CA TYR A 55 -6.66 12.40 1.96
C TYR A 55 -5.31 12.70 1.30
N TYR A 56 -4.80 11.80 0.48
CA TYR A 56 -3.51 11.98 -0.20
C TYR A 56 -3.58 13.14 -1.20
N LYS A 57 -4.69 13.27 -1.92
CA LYS A 57 -4.88 14.38 -2.85
C LYS A 57 -4.88 15.73 -2.12
N LYS A 58 -5.58 15.80 -0.99
CA LYS A 58 -5.71 17.04 -0.22
C LYS A 58 -4.41 17.45 0.46
N TYR A 59 -3.72 16.53 1.11
CA TYR A 59 -2.58 16.85 1.98
C TYR A 59 -1.21 16.63 1.35
N ALA A 60 -1.11 15.82 0.33
CA ALA A 60 0.16 15.52 -0.34
C ALA A 60 0.16 15.87 -1.83
N ASP A 61 -0.99 16.21 -2.38
CA ASP A 61 -1.20 16.47 -3.81
C ASP A 61 -0.71 15.30 -4.68
N VAL A 62 -1.00 14.08 -4.25
CA VAL A 62 -0.59 12.84 -4.88
C VAL A 62 -1.81 11.97 -5.18
N GLU A 63 -1.85 11.38 -6.37
CA GLU A 63 -2.85 10.35 -6.68
C GLU A 63 -2.44 9.04 -6.02
N TRP A 64 -3.20 8.66 -5.00
CA TRP A 64 -2.95 7.43 -4.25
C TRP A 64 -3.13 6.20 -5.14
N GLY A 65 -2.13 5.30 -5.12
CA GLY A 65 -2.16 4.08 -5.90
C GLY A 65 -1.71 4.21 -7.35
N LYS A 66 -1.32 5.40 -7.79
CA LYS A 66 -0.82 5.61 -9.14
C LYS A 66 0.62 5.09 -9.23
N VAL A 67 0.86 4.15 -10.13
CA VAL A 67 2.10 3.35 -10.16
C VAL A 67 3.37 4.19 -10.25
N GLU A 68 3.35 5.29 -10.97
CA GLU A 68 4.54 6.13 -11.12
C GLU A 68 4.93 6.91 -9.86
N ASN A 69 4.08 6.89 -8.83
CA ASN A 69 4.40 7.52 -7.54
C ASN A 69 5.20 6.60 -6.63
N TYR A 70 5.44 5.36 -7.04
CA TYR A 70 6.10 4.35 -6.21
C TYR A 70 7.28 3.73 -6.93
N ASP A 71 8.27 3.30 -6.17
CA ASP A 71 9.42 2.56 -6.71
C ASP A 71 9.07 1.11 -6.94
N LEU A 72 8.18 0.55 -6.11
CA LEU A 72 7.77 -0.84 -6.17
C LEU A 72 6.30 -0.96 -5.77
N SER A 73 5.54 -1.71 -6.56
CA SER A 73 4.17 -2.08 -6.22
C SER A 73 4.10 -3.60 -6.11
N VAL A 74 3.64 -4.11 -4.97
CA VAL A 74 3.60 -5.55 -4.69
C VAL A 74 2.18 -5.98 -4.37
N ASN A 75 1.74 -7.05 -5.04
CA ASN A 75 0.45 -7.68 -4.76
C ASN A 75 0.68 -8.83 -3.78
N THR A 76 0.05 -8.76 -2.61
CA THR A 76 0.21 -9.75 -1.55
C THR A 76 -0.53 -11.07 -1.81
N LYS A 77 -1.07 -11.29 -3.01
CA LYS A 77 -1.69 -12.58 -3.37
C LYS A 77 -0.73 -13.75 -3.23
N ILE A 78 0.58 -13.51 -3.30
CA ILE A 78 1.63 -14.52 -3.12
C ILE A 78 1.93 -14.82 -1.65
N GLY A 79 1.23 -14.14 -0.73
CA GLY A 79 1.48 -14.24 0.71
C GLY A 79 2.35 -13.10 1.23
N THR A 80 2.13 -12.72 2.49
CA THR A 80 2.84 -11.58 3.10
C THR A 80 4.33 -11.84 3.29
N SER A 81 4.72 -13.10 3.57
CA SER A 81 6.12 -13.46 3.75
C SER A 81 6.92 -13.27 2.47
N LYS A 82 6.41 -13.77 1.33
CA LYS A 82 7.08 -13.59 0.03
C LYS A 82 7.08 -12.14 -0.41
N ALA A 83 5.99 -11.41 -0.16
CA ALA A 83 5.93 -9.99 -0.46
C ALA A 83 7.02 -9.22 0.32
N ALA A 84 7.20 -9.54 1.60
CA ALA A 84 8.23 -8.94 2.43
C ALA A 84 9.63 -9.24 1.90
N ASP A 85 9.88 -10.47 1.44
CA ASP A 85 11.17 -10.86 0.86
C ASP A 85 11.49 -10.05 -0.40
N ILE A 86 10.52 -9.86 -1.27
CA ILE A 86 10.67 -9.07 -2.50
C ILE A 86 11.00 -7.62 -2.15
N ILE A 87 10.29 -7.05 -1.19
CA ILE A 87 10.54 -5.67 -0.74
C ILE A 87 11.95 -5.55 -0.17
N ALA A 88 12.35 -6.49 0.66
CA ALA A 88 13.69 -6.50 1.26
C ALA A 88 14.79 -6.59 0.19
N ASP A 89 14.60 -7.43 -0.82
CA ASP A 89 15.55 -7.56 -1.93
C ASP A 89 15.67 -6.24 -2.70
N TYR A 90 14.54 -5.60 -2.98
CA TYR A 90 14.53 -4.31 -3.67
C TYR A 90 15.27 -3.24 -2.86
N VAL A 91 14.98 -3.17 -1.57
CA VAL A 91 15.62 -2.19 -0.67
C VAL A 91 17.14 -2.40 -0.63
N ARG A 92 17.59 -3.66 -0.54
CA ARG A 92 19.02 -3.97 -0.55
C ARG A 92 19.71 -3.50 -1.82
N GLU A 93 19.03 -3.58 -2.95
CA GLU A 93 19.61 -3.09 -4.22
C GLU A 93 19.67 -1.57 -4.29
N VAL A 94 18.70 -0.88 -3.74
CA VAL A 94 18.64 0.60 -3.74
C VAL A 94 19.61 1.18 -2.72
N VAL A 95 19.66 0.59 -1.52
CA VAL A 95 20.47 1.08 -0.39
C VAL A 95 21.74 0.25 -0.30
N LYS A 96 22.51 0.18 -1.38
CA LYS A 96 23.80 -0.51 -1.36
C LYS A 96 24.78 0.25 -0.51
N ILE A 97 25.31 -0.44 0.48
CA ILE A 97 26.40 0.06 1.31
C ILE A 97 27.66 -0.68 0.84
N ASP A 98 28.60 0.04 0.31
CA ASP A 98 29.89 -0.51 -0.11
C ASP A 98 30.77 -0.80 1.10
#